data_ca13693857f699ba77b779a339d1ff01
#
_entry.id   ca13693857f699ba77b779a339d1ff01
#
_cell.length_a   1.000
_cell.length_b   1.000
_cell.length_c   1.000
_cell.angle_alpha   90.00
_cell.angle_beta   90.00
_cell.angle_gamma   90.00
#
_symmetry.space_group_name_H-M   'P 1'
#
loop_
_entity.id
_entity.type
_entity.pdbx_description
1 polymer ?
#
loop_
_entity_poly.entity_id
_entity_poly.type
_entity_poly.pdbx_seq_one_letter_code
_entity_poly.pdbx_strand_id
1 'polypeptide(L)'
;AALVLKRTQNIRFCFAGSGDMMEAMINLAAQRGIADRFHFPGFMKGKEVYEIFRDSDVYVMPSVSEPFGISPLEAMQCGVPSIISYQSGCAEILDKCIKTDYWDIEAMADAMYSICTNDGLYDYLQTEGKKEVDQITWEKVGLRIRRCYDEVLARYK
;
A
#
# COMPACT_ATOMS: atom_id res chain seq x y z
N ALA A 1 12.56 6.07 3.23
CA ALA A 1 13.65 5.11 3.49
C ALA A 1 14.78 5.77 4.29
N ALA A 2 15.45 6.82 3.79
CA ALA A 2 16.60 7.43 4.47
C ALA A 2 16.29 7.89 5.90
N LEU A 3 15.12 8.44 6.16
CA LEU A 3 14.67 8.84 7.50
C LEU A 3 14.45 7.64 8.42
N VAL A 4 13.87 6.58 7.91
CA VAL A 4 13.68 5.33 8.67
C VAL A 4 15.03 4.71 9.03
N LEU A 5 15.98 4.67 8.09
CA LEU A 5 17.32 4.12 8.30
C LEU A 5 18.18 4.92 9.30
N LYS A 6 17.84 6.18 9.57
CA LYS A 6 18.46 6.92 10.69
C LYS A 6 18.03 6.40 12.07
N ARG A 7 16.86 5.77 12.16
CA ARG A 7 16.26 5.29 13.42
C ARG A 7 16.49 3.79 13.64
N THR A 8 16.57 3.00 12.58
CA THR A 8 16.82 1.56 12.66
C THR A 8 17.56 1.07 11.41
N GLN A 9 18.49 0.13 11.60
CA GLN A 9 19.22 -0.51 10.51
C GLN A 9 18.65 -1.90 10.15
N ASN A 10 17.65 -2.37 10.90
CA ASN A 10 17.04 -3.69 10.66
C ASN A 10 15.83 -3.60 9.71
N ILE A 11 15.97 -2.81 8.64
CA ILE A 11 14.94 -2.66 7.60
C ILE A 11 15.60 -2.76 6.23
N ARG A 12 14.93 -3.42 5.30
CA ARG A 12 15.24 -3.45 3.88
C ARG A 12 14.03 -2.98 3.10
N PHE A 13 14.27 -2.41 1.94
CA PHE A 13 13.26 -1.89 1.05
C PHE A 13 13.24 -2.67 -0.24
N CYS A 14 12.04 -3.06 -0.69
CA CYS A 14 11.84 -3.58 -2.02
C CYS A 14 11.07 -2.56 -2.85
N PHE A 15 11.64 -2.16 -3.98
CA PHE A 15 11.02 -1.23 -4.92
C PHE A 15 10.62 -2.00 -6.17
N ALA A 16 9.43 -2.61 -6.13
CA ALA A 16 8.88 -3.38 -7.24
C ALA A 16 8.16 -2.48 -8.25
N GLY A 17 8.42 -2.69 -9.53
CA GLY A 17 7.83 -1.92 -10.62
C GLY A 17 8.81 -1.64 -11.73
N SER A 18 8.36 -0.93 -12.74
CA SER A 18 9.19 -0.46 -13.85
C SER A 18 8.68 0.91 -14.32
N GLY A 19 9.55 1.68 -14.93
CA GLY A 19 9.24 3.00 -15.46
C GLY A 19 10.54 3.78 -15.73
N ASP A 20 10.39 4.91 -16.38
CA ASP A 20 11.47 5.81 -16.76
C ASP A 20 12.21 6.43 -15.55
N MET A 21 11.59 6.45 -14.38
CA MET A 21 12.25 6.93 -13.16
C MET A 21 13.06 5.86 -12.40
N MET A 22 13.08 4.61 -12.82
CA MET A 22 13.76 3.52 -12.09
C MET A 22 15.26 3.82 -11.92
N GLU A 23 15.94 4.22 -12.97
CA GLU A 23 17.37 4.57 -12.92
C GLU A 23 17.63 5.74 -11.97
N ALA A 24 16.76 6.76 -11.98
CA ALA A 24 16.85 7.88 -11.06
C ALA A 24 16.68 7.46 -9.59
N MET A 25 15.80 6.49 -9.30
CA MET A 25 15.62 5.96 -7.96
C MET A 25 16.82 5.17 -7.47
N ILE A 26 17.42 4.32 -8.33
CA ILE A 26 18.64 3.57 -8.02
C ILE A 26 19.80 4.55 -7.72
N ASN A 27 19.98 5.56 -8.58
CA ASN A 27 21.01 6.57 -8.40
C ASN A 27 20.80 7.40 -7.13
N LEU A 28 19.56 7.74 -6.80
CA LEU A 28 19.24 8.45 -5.56
C LEU A 28 19.56 7.61 -4.33
N ALA A 29 19.26 6.32 -4.34
CA ALA A 29 19.61 5.41 -3.25
C ALA A 29 21.13 5.31 -3.07
N ALA A 30 21.90 5.24 -4.15
CA ALA A 30 23.35 5.25 -4.12
C ALA A 30 23.92 6.56 -3.61
N GLN A 31 23.43 7.71 -4.07
CA GLN A 31 23.84 9.05 -3.60
C GLN A 31 23.55 9.25 -2.11
N ARG A 32 22.51 8.63 -1.60
CA ARG A 32 22.16 8.66 -0.18
C ARG A 32 22.91 7.64 0.67
N GLY A 33 23.75 6.80 0.06
CA GLY A 33 24.52 5.76 0.75
C GLY A 33 23.66 4.65 1.36
N ILE A 34 22.51 4.36 0.77
CA ILE A 34 21.54 3.36 1.25
C ILE A 34 21.18 2.30 0.21
N ALA A 35 21.91 2.23 -0.90
CA ALA A 35 21.63 1.29 -2.00
C ALA A 35 21.69 -0.18 -1.56
N ASP A 36 22.56 -0.52 -0.60
CA ASP A 36 22.69 -1.86 -0.01
C ASP A 36 21.44 -2.29 0.79
N ARG A 37 20.54 -1.36 1.08
CA ARG A 37 19.27 -1.61 1.76
C ARG A 37 18.08 -1.76 0.81
N PHE A 38 18.32 -1.63 -0.48
CA PHE A 38 17.29 -1.72 -1.51
C PHE A 38 17.43 -2.96 -2.37
N HIS A 39 16.28 -3.53 -2.70
CA HIS A 39 16.11 -4.52 -3.75
C HIS A 39 15.21 -3.94 -4.85
N PHE A 40 15.63 -4.03 -6.10
CA PHE A 40 14.89 -3.54 -7.27
C PHE A 40 14.60 -4.73 -8.20
N PRO A 41 13.54 -5.51 -7.96
CA PRO A 41 13.24 -6.70 -8.77
C PRO A 41 12.72 -6.37 -10.18
N GLY A 42 12.39 -5.10 -10.45
CA GLY A 42 11.72 -4.72 -11.68
C GLY A 42 10.21 -4.96 -11.63
N PHE A 43 9.61 -5.12 -12.82
CA PHE A 43 8.17 -5.35 -12.95
C PHE A 43 7.84 -6.82 -12.66
N MET A 44 6.92 -7.03 -11.72
CA MET A 44 6.49 -8.36 -11.25
C MET A 44 5.07 -8.69 -11.72
N LYS A 45 4.76 -9.98 -11.92
CA LYS A 45 3.46 -10.45 -12.40
C LYS A 45 2.99 -11.71 -11.67
N GLY A 46 1.67 -11.83 -11.58
CA GLY A 46 1.01 -13.05 -11.13
C GLY A 46 1.52 -13.52 -9.77
N LYS A 47 2.09 -14.71 -9.69
CA LYS A 47 2.53 -15.31 -8.42
C LYS A 47 3.64 -14.51 -7.72
N GLU A 48 4.54 -13.91 -8.48
CA GLU A 48 5.67 -13.13 -7.93
C GLU A 48 5.17 -11.96 -7.07
N VAL A 49 4.06 -11.33 -7.45
CA VAL A 49 3.45 -10.23 -6.69
C VAL A 49 2.97 -10.73 -5.32
N TYR A 50 2.32 -11.88 -5.26
CA TYR A 50 1.85 -12.45 -4.00
C TYR A 50 3.00 -12.97 -3.13
N GLU A 51 4.06 -13.50 -3.74
CA GLU A 51 5.25 -13.94 -3.03
C GLU A 51 5.93 -12.76 -2.34
N ILE A 52 6.15 -11.65 -3.06
CA ILE A 52 6.78 -10.47 -2.45
C ILE A 52 5.91 -9.83 -1.37
N PHE A 53 4.57 -9.82 -1.51
CA PHE A 53 3.72 -9.36 -0.43
C PHE A 53 3.87 -10.23 0.82
N ARG A 54 3.86 -11.55 0.69
CA ARG A 54 4.02 -12.47 1.83
C ARG A 54 5.38 -12.37 2.52
N ASP A 55 6.40 -11.98 1.77
CA ASP A 55 7.76 -11.79 2.28
C ASP A 55 7.98 -10.37 2.83
N SER A 56 6.94 -9.52 2.80
CA SER A 56 7.01 -8.13 3.26
C SER A 56 6.27 -7.94 4.58
N ASP A 57 6.84 -7.13 5.46
CA ASP A 57 6.20 -6.73 6.73
C ASP A 57 5.28 -5.52 6.55
N VAL A 58 5.57 -4.64 5.60
CA VAL A 58 4.81 -3.41 5.34
C VAL A 58 4.77 -3.12 3.85
N TYR A 59 3.60 -2.81 3.34
CA TYR A 59 3.41 -2.29 1.99
C TYR A 59 3.24 -0.77 2.01
N VAL A 60 3.86 -0.07 1.05
CA VAL A 60 3.79 1.40 0.95
C VAL A 60 3.45 1.83 -0.47
N MET A 61 2.38 2.60 -0.64
CA MET A 61 1.97 3.19 -1.91
C MET A 61 1.89 4.72 -1.79
N PRO A 62 2.99 5.45 -2.05
CA PRO A 62 3.05 6.90 -1.92
C PRO A 62 2.63 7.62 -3.21
N SER A 63 1.55 7.19 -3.82
CA SER A 63 1.11 7.72 -5.12
C SER A 63 0.68 9.18 -5.03
N VAL A 64 1.12 10.00 -5.99
CA VAL A 64 0.67 11.39 -6.16
C VAL A 64 -0.77 11.46 -6.65
N SER A 65 -1.13 10.51 -7.52
CA SER A 65 -2.49 10.33 -8.04
C SER A 65 -2.64 8.88 -8.44
N GLU A 66 -3.63 8.21 -7.86
CA GLU A 66 -3.97 6.83 -8.16
C GLU A 66 -5.49 6.71 -8.26
N PRO A 67 -6.06 6.37 -9.42
CA PRO A 67 -7.51 6.32 -9.60
C PRO A 67 -8.23 5.39 -8.61
N PHE A 68 -7.61 4.26 -8.29
CA PHE A 68 -8.11 3.35 -7.25
C PHE A 68 -6.97 2.78 -6.40
N GLY A 69 -6.08 1.97 -6.98
CA GLY A 69 -4.98 1.28 -6.30
C GLY A 69 -5.40 -0.10 -5.79
N ILE A 70 -5.28 -1.14 -6.62
CA ILE A 70 -5.60 -2.51 -6.24
C ILE A 70 -4.53 -3.11 -5.34
N SER A 71 -3.28 -2.74 -5.54
CA SER A 71 -2.13 -3.34 -4.84
C SER A 71 -2.16 -3.22 -3.30
N PRO A 72 -2.68 -2.14 -2.68
CA PRO A 72 -2.87 -2.14 -1.23
C PRO A 72 -3.87 -3.19 -0.75
N LEU A 73 -4.94 -3.43 -1.52
CA LEU A 73 -5.93 -4.44 -1.18
C LEU A 73 -5.33 -5.85 -1.28
N GLU A 74 -4.52 -6.11 -2.31
CA GLU A 74 -3.80 -7.38 -2.49
C GLU A 74 -2.78 -7.61 -1.36
N ALA A 75 -2.03 -6.58 -0.97
CA ALA A 75 -1.11 -6.64 0.17
C ALA A 75 -1.86 -6.95 1.48
N MET A 76 -2.93 -6.22 1.79
CA MET A 76 -3.76 -6.45 2.98
C MET A 76 -4.43 -7.82 2.95
N GLN A 77 -4.82 -8.34 1.78
CA GLN A 77 -5.34 -9.70 1.64
C GLN A 77 -4.28 -10.76 1.97
N CYS A 78 -3.01 -10.48 1.70
CA CYS A 78 -1.88 -11.30 2.13
C CYS A 78 -1.55 -11.13 3.62
N GLY A 79 -2.24 -10.27 4.35
CA GLY A 79 -1.99 -9.96 5.76
C GLY A 79 -0.86 -8.96 5.97
N VAL A 80 -0.60 -8.10 5.01
CA VAL A 80 0.48 -7.10 5.09
C VAL A 80 -0.11 -5.72 5.40
N PRO A 81 0.25 -5.12 6.55
CA PRO A 81 -0.10 -3.74 6.88
C PRO A 81 0.27 -2.78 5.76
N SER A 82 -0.65 -1.87 5.43
CA SER A 82 -0.45 -0.97 4.29
C SER A 82 -0.42 0.50 4.73
N ILE A 83 0.48 1.26 4.10
CA ILE A 83 0.55 2.72 4.17
C ILE A 83 0.23 3.24 2.77
N ILE A 84 -0.77 4.10 2.66
CA ILE A 84 -1.20 4.65 1.37
C ILE A 84 -1.27 6.17 1.42
N SER A 85 -1.21 6.81 0.25
CA SER A 85 -1.46 8.23 0.19
C SER A 85 -2.97 8.53 0.20
N TYR A 86 -3.37 9.65 0.82
CA TYR A 86 -4.75 10.16 0.74
C TYR A 86 -5.20 10.41 -0.70
N GLN A 87 -4.26 10.60 -1.64
CA GLN A 87 -4.51 10.88 -3.06
C GLN A 87 -4.81 9.61 -3.88
N SER A 88 -4.94 8.48 -3.23
CA SER A 88 -5.31 7.20 -3.85
C SER A 88 -6.80 6.94 -3.66
N GLY A 89 -7.51 6.49 -4.71
CA GLY A 89 -8.94 6.21 -4.64
C GLY A 89 -9.31 5.13 -3.61
N CYS A 90 -8.44 4.16 -3.36
CA CYS A 90 -8.65 3.17 -2.30
C CYS A 90 -8.66 3.79 -0.90
N ALA A 91 -8.11 5.00 -0.70
CA ALA A 91 -8.15 5.70 0.58
C ALA A 91 -9.59 6.09 0.99
N GLU A 92 -10.52 6.17 0.03
CA GLU A 92 -11.94 6.43 0.31
C GLU A 92 -12.67 5.25 0.95
N ILE A 93 -12.15 4.04 0.78
CA ILE A 93 -12.84 2.81 1.21
C ILE A 93 -12.08 1.98 2.24
N LEU A 94 -10.78 2.21 2.41
CA LEU A 94 -9.94 1.51 3.38
C LEU A 94 -9.79 2.35 4.66
N ASP A 95 -10.13 1.78 5.82
CA ASP A 95 -9.99 2.41 7.14
C ASP A 95 -8.95 1.71 8.01
N LYS A 96 -8.56 0.48 7.67
CA LYS A 96 -7.62 -0.34 8.44
C LYS A 96 -6.22 -0.33 7.82
N CYS A 97 -5.80 0.83 7.34
CA CYS A 97 -4.45 1.13 6.86
C CYS A 97 -4.01 2.50 7.39
N ILE A 98 -2.73 2.81 7.32
CA ILE A 98 -2.26 4.17 7.64
C ILE A 98 -2.33 5.02 6.37
N LYS A 99 -2.87 6.23 6.49
CA LYS A 99 -2.99 7.18 5.40
C LYS A 99 -2.11 8.40 5.68
N THR A 100 -1.32 8.81 4.70
CA THR A 100 -0.48 10.01 4.77
C THR A 100 -0.64 10.83 3.50
N ASP A 101 -0.32 12.11 3.54
CA ASP A 101 -0.15 12.86 2.30
C ASP A 101 1.12 12.40 1.57
N TYR A 102 1.08 12.29 0.23
CA TYR A 102 2.24 11.80 -0.53
C TYR A 102 3.48 12.70 -0.37
N TRP A 103 3.30 13.98 -0.06
CA TRP A 103 4.39 14.93 0.18
C TRP A 103 4.90 14.92 1.62
N ASP A 104 4.15 14.35 2.57
CA ASP A 104 4.57 14.28 3.98
C ASP A 104 5.51 13.10 4.22
N ILE A 105 6.77 13.34 3.87
CA ILE A 105 7.84 12.32 3.96
C ILE A 105 8.10 11.91 5.42
N GLU A 106 7.94 12.84 6.36
CA GLU A 106 8.15 12.57 7.79
C GLU A 106 7.03 11.68 8.34
N ALA A 107 5.77 12.02 8.10
CA ALA A 107 4.65 11.18 8.52
C ALA A 107 4.72 9.77 7.91
N MET A 108 5.11 9.66 6.65
CA MET A 108 5.29 8.36 5.99
C MET A 108 6.44 7.54 6.62
N ALA A 109 7.55 8.19 6.96
CA ALA A 109 8.67 7.54 7.64
C ALA A 109 8.30 7.12 9.07
N ASP A 110 7.54 7.95 9.79
CA ASP A 110 7.01 7.64 11.11
C ASP A 110 6.06 6.45 11.09
N ALA A 111 5.17 6.39 10.09
CA ALA A 111 4.26 5.27 9.89
C ALA A 111 5.02 3.95 9.65
N MET A 112 6.00 3.95 8.73
CA MET A 112 6.85 2.77 8.47
C MET A 112 7.56 2.32 9.74
N TYR A 113 8.21 3.24 10.44
CA TYR A 113 8.94 2.94 11.66
C TYR A 113 8.02 2.39 12.74
N SER A 114 6.84 3.00 12.93
CA SER A 114 5.89 2.60 13.96
C SER A 114 5.33 1.20 13.72
N ILE A 115 4.98 0.84 12.48
CA ILE A 115 4.52 -0.51 12.17
C ILE A 115 5.63 -1.53 12.43
N CYS A 116 6.88 -1.22 12.03
CA CYS A 116 8.01 -2.16 12.17
C CYS A 116 8.53 -2.30 13.61
N THR A 117 8.11 -1.45 14.56
CA THR A 117 8.64 -1.46 15.94
C THR A 117 7.57 -1.59 17.02
N ASN A 118 6.30 -1.65 16.63
CA ASN A 118 5.19 -1.78 17.56
C ASN A 118 4.35 -3.00 17.17
N ASP A 119 4.59 -4.13 17.84
CA ASP A 119 3.91 -5.40 17.58
C ASP A 119 2.38 -5.28 17.66
N GLY A 120 1.86 -4.52 18.63
CA GLY A 120 0.42 -4.33 18.79
C GLY A 120 -0.22 -3.56 17.63
N LEU A 121 0.49 -2.57 17.07
CA LEU A 121 0.04 -1.85 15.88
C LEU A 121 0.11 -2.76 14.64
N TYR A 122 1.20 -3.51 14.51
CA TYR A 122 1.38 -4.47 13.42
C TYR A 122 0.24 -5.49 13.41
N ASP A 123 0.03 -6.20 14.52
CA ASP A 123 -0.99 -7.23 14.68
C ASP A 123 -2.41 -6.69 14.40
N TYR A 124 -2.69 -5.48 14.88
CA TYR A 124 -3.97 -4.82 14.64
C TYR A 124 -4.18 -4.57 13.15
N LEU A 125 -3.23 -3.92 12.48
CA LEU A 125 -3.35 -3.58 11.06
C LEU A 125 -3.37 -4.84 10.17
N GLN A 126 -2.57 -5.86 10.50
CA GLN A 126 -2.57 -7.14 9.81
C GLN A 126 -3.94 -7.81 9.90
N THR A 127 -4.47 -7.94 11.12
CA THR A 127 -5.71 -8.69 11.36
C THR A 127 -6.93 -7.93 10.86
N GLU A 128 -7.08 -6.66 11.24
CA GLU A 128 -8.25 -5.87 10.89
C GLU A 128 -8.22 -5.43 9.43
N GLY A 129 -7.03 -5.14 8.88
CA GLY A 129 -6.87 -4.84 7.47
C GLY A 129 -7.29 -6.01 6.58
N LYS A 130 -6.84 -7.22 6.92
CA LYS A 130 -7.27 -8.41 6.18
C LYS A 130 -8.79 -8.63 6.26
N LYS A 131 -9.39 -8.50 7.43
CA LYS A 131 -10.85 -8.61 7.58
C LYS A 131 -11.60 -7.56 6.76
N GLU A 132 -11.09 -6.35 6.67
CA GLU A 132 -11.70 -5.27 5.90
C GLU A 132 -11.71 -5.62 4.41
N VAL A 133 -10.55 -5.99 3.84
CA VAL A 133 -10.46 -6.28 2.39
C VAL A 133 -11.22 -7.55 2.01
N ASP A 134 -11.31 -8.55 2.89
CA ASP A 134 -12.12 -9.76 2.68
C ASP A 134 -13.64 -9.42 2.55
N GLN A 135 -14.07 -8.23 3.00
CA GLN A 135 -15.43 -7.73 2.83
C GLN A 135 -15.64 -6.98 1.50
N ILE A 136 -14.60 -6.64 0.78
CA ILE A 136 -14.66 -5.92 -0.50
C ILE A 136 -14.72 -6.96 -1.61
N THR A 137 -15.94 -7.32 -2.04
CA THR A 137 -16.18 -8.35 -3.06
C THR A 137 -16.91 -7.80 -4.26
N TRP A 138 -16.71 -8.39 -5.43
CA TRP A 138 -17.40 -8.03 -6.65
C TRP A 138 -18.91 -8.21 -6.54
N GLU A 139 -19.38 -9.20 -5.77
CA GLU A 139 -20.81 -9.42 -5.52
C GLU A 139 -21.44 -8.21 -4.80
N LYS A 140 -20.75 -7.69 -3.76
CA LYS A 140 -21.25 -6.51 -3.04
C LYS A 140 -21.25 -5.26 -3.91
N VAL A 141 -20.24 -5.08 -4.75
CA VAL A 141 -20.19 -3.98 -5.74
C VAL A 141 -21.33 -4.12 -6.74
N GLY A 142 -21.54 -5.30 -7.31
CA GLY A 142 -22.63 -5.58 -8.24
C GLY A 142 -24.01 -5.31 -7.63
N LEU A 143 -24.23 -5.68 -6.37
CA LEU A 143 -25.48 -5.39 -5.66
C LEU A 143 -25.70 -3.88 -5.45
N ARG A 144 -24.65 -3.11 -5.16
CA ARG A 144 -24.74 -1.65 -5.05
C ARG A 144 -25.13 -1.01 -6.39
N ILE A 145 -24.48 -1.42 -7.47
CA ILE A 145 -24.79 -0.93 -8.83
C ILE A 145 -26.24 -1.25 -9.18
N ARG A 146 -26.70 -2.47 -8.92
CA ARG A 146 -28.08 -2.87 -9.16
C ARG A 146 -29.08 -2.01 -8.41
N ARG A 147 -28.83 -1.71 -7.12
CA ARG A 147 -29.68 -0.81 -6.33
C ARG A 147 -29.78 0.58 -6.96
N CYS A 148 -28.65 1.14 -7.43
CA CYS A 148 -28.66 2.43 -8.12
C CYS A 148 -29.57 2.40 -9.36
N TYR A 149 -29.53 1.32 -10.16
CA TYR A 149 -30.43 1.17 -11.29
C TYR A 149 -31.90 1.07 -10.87
N ASP A 150 -32.21 0.27 -9.84
CA ASP A 150 -33.57 0.12 -9.33
C ASP A 150 -34.14 1.45 -8.80
N GLU A 151 -33.33 2.25 -8.11
CA GLU A 151 -33.70 3.57 -7.60
C GLU A 151 -33.98 4.57 -8.74
N VAL A 152 -33.14 4.58 -9.79
CA VAL A 152 -33.36 5.44 -10.95
C VAL A 152 -34.62 5.03 -11.67
N LEU A 153 -34.83 3.75 -11.96
CA LEU A 153 -36.01 3.26 -12.64
C LEU A 153 -37.29 3.52 -11.87
N ALA A 154 -37.26 3.52 -10.54
CA ALA A 154 -38.42 3.84 -9.70
C ALA A 154 -38.85 5.32 -9.81
N ARG A 155 -37.94 6.24 -10.13
CA ARG A 155 -38.23 7.66 -10.29
C ARG A 155 -38.90 8.01 -11.63
N TYR A 156 -38.82 7.12 -12.62
CA TYR A 156 -39.33 7.32 -13.95
C TYR A 156 -40.60 6.47 -14.25
N LYS A 157 -41.14 5.80 -13.24
CA LYS A 157 -42.45 5.16 -13.25
C LYS A 157 -43.49 6.11 -12.66
#